data_7125357b0c542e8c1af07fb629c8ad8b
#
_entry.id   7125357b0c542e8c1af07fb629c8ad8b
#
_cell.length_a   1.000
_cell.length_b   1.000
_cell.length_c   1.000
_cell.angle_alpha   90.00
_cell.angle_beta   90.00
_cell.angle_gamma   90.00
#
_symmetry.space_group_name_H-M   'P 1'
#
loop_
_entity.id
_entity.type
_entity.pdbx_description
1 polymer ?
#
loop_
_entity_poly.entity_id
_entity_poly.type
_entity_poly.pdbx_seq_one_letter_code
_entity_poly.pdbx_strand_id
1 'polypeptide(L)'
;MPEELVRWFPQRVEGSLAAGTRSTLVFPDQRVWWDVTVLESDRRFGFRWPWLPGETWETTVSILIEPAGYGTLLTLTDGPFDLRVPGVLDAYAEALEGWGEALAWLRGVVEFSSDLRPRQY
;
A
#
# COMPACT_ATOMS: atom_id res chain seq x y z
N MET A 1 12.00 -8.56 -3.00
CA MET A 1 10.64 -8.05 -2.87
C MET A 1 10.44 -7.14 -1.67
N PRO A 2 10.62 -7.58 -0.40
CA PRO A 2 10.49 -6.65 0.73
C PRO A 2 11.46 -5.46 0.65
N GLU A 3 12.67 -5.66 0.20
CA GLU A 3 13.67 -4.61 0.08
C GLU A 3 13.30 -3.56 -0.97
N GLU A 4 12.55 -3.92 -1.98
CA GLU A 4 12.05 -2.95 -2.97
C GLU A 4 10.91 -2.13 -2.40
N LEU A 5 10.03 -2.78 -1.64
CA LEU A 5 8.88 -2.13 -1.03
C LEU A 5 9.32 -1.07 -0.01
N VAL A 6 10.36 -1.36 0.77
CA VAL A 6 10.85 -0.42 1.78
C VAL A 6 11.56 0.80 1.18
N ARG A 7 11.80 0.82 -0.12
CA ARG A 7 12.37 1.99 -0.79
C ARG A 7 11.39 3.14 -0.91
N TRP A 8 10.08 2.87 -0.83
CA TRP A 8 9.09 3.91 -1.08
C TRP A 8 7.84 3.85 -0.19
N PHE A 9 7.59 2.77 0.53
CA PHE A 9 6.35 2.62 1.26
C PHE A 9 6.59 2.47 2.76
N PRO A 10 6.72 1.26 3.37
CA PRO A 10 6.97 1.18 4.80
C PRO A 10 8.44 1.42 5.11
N GLN A 11 8.75 1.64 6.37
CA GLN A 11 10.12 1.71 6.85
C GLN A 11 10.80 0.35 6.80
N ARG A 12 10.06 -0.71 7.17
CA ARG A 12 10.52 -2.09 7.03
C ARG A 12 9.31 -3.05 7.01
N VAL A 13 9.57 -4.27 6.59
CA VAL A 13 8.58 -5.34 6.55
C VAL A 13 9.06 -6.47 7.46
N GLU A 14 8.18 -6.92 8.37
CA GLU A 14 8.44 -8.08 9.22
C GLU A 14 7.61 -9.25 8.71
N GLY A 15 8.28 -10.33 8.32
CA GLY A 15 7.66 -11.48 7.68
C GLY A 15 7.99 -11.57 6.21
N SER A 16 7.38 -12.51 5.53
CA SER A 16 7.61 -12.71 4.10
C SER A 16 6.43 -12.19 3.27
N LEU A 17 6.70 -11.83 2.02
CA LEU A 17 5.68 -11.44 1.06
C LEU A 17 5.37 -12.63 0.16
N ALA A 18 4.31 -13.35 0.47
CA ALA A 18 3.84 -14.45 -0.36
C ALA A 18 2.31 -14.49 -0.28
N ALA A 19 1.65 -14.87 -1.37
CA ALA A 19 0.19 -14.99 -1.36
C ALA A 19 -0.24 -15.98 -0.27
N GLY A 20 -1.27 -15.62 0.48
CA GLY A 20 -1.77 -16.42 1.58
C GLY A 20 -1.04 -16.23 2.90
N THR A 21 -0.10 -15.29 2.99
CA THR A 21 0.65 -15.05 4.22
C THR A 21 0.35 -13.68 4.81
N ARG A 22 0.52 -13.57 6.13
CA ARG A 22 0.41 -12.30 6.85
C ARG A 22 1.81 -11.81 7.21
N SER A 23 2.04 -10.53 7.00
CA SER A 23 3.26 -9.87 7.44
C SER A 23 2.90 -8.52 8.08
N THR A 24 3.90 -7.85 8.65
CA THR A 24 3.70 -6.57 9.32
C THR A 24 4.50 -5.50 8.62
N LEU A 25 3.82 -4.41 8.27
CA LEU A 25 4.45 -3.20 7.73
C LEU A 25 4.76 -2.27 8.89
N VAL A 26 5.99 -1.82 8.97
CA VAL A 26 6.43 -0.89 10.02
C VAL A 26 6.60 0.49 9.38
N PHE A 27 5.79 1.43 9.85
CA PHE A 27 5.88 2.85 9.50
C PHE A 27 6.48 3.62 10.69
N PRO A 28 6.88 4.87 10.51
CA PRO A 28 7.50 5.64 11.61
C PRO A 28 6.65 5.74 12.88
N ASP A 29 5.33 5.78 12.72
CA ASP A 29 4.39 6.03 13.82
C ASP A 29 3.43 4.87 14.08
N GLN A 30 3.51 3.77 13.33
CA GLN A 30 2.58 2.65 13.48
C GLN A 30 3.10 1.37 12.85
N ARG A 31 2.49 0.26 13.28
CA ARG A 31 2.68 -1.06 12.69
C ARG A 31 1.33 -1.52 12.17
N VAL A 32 1.30 -2.04 10.95
CA VAL A 32 0.07 -2.48 10.29
C VAL A 32 0.27 -3.89 9.76
N TRP A 33 -0.63 -4.81 10.09
CA TRP A 33 -0.62 -6.12 9.45
C TRP A 33 -1.26 -6.04 8.07
N TRP A 34 -0.82 -6.88 7.19
CA TRP A 34 -1.52 -7.10 5.93
C TRP A 34 -1.49 -8.57 5.55
N ASP A 35 -2.55 -9.03 4.88
CA ASP A 35 -2.65 -10.36 4.32
C ASP A 35 -2.51 -10.26 2.82
N VAL A 36 -1.44 -10.82 2.28
CA VAL A 36 -1.23 -10.82 0.83
C VAL A 36 -2.19 -11.83 0.21
N THR A 37 -3.01 -11.37 -0.73
CA THR A 37 -4.03 -12.21 -1.38
C THR A 37 -3.62 -12.62 -2.79
N VAL A 38 -2.91 -11.76 -3.52
CA VAL A 38 -2.45 -12.01 -4.88
C VAL A 38 -1.03 -11.48 -5.03
N LEU A 39 -0.17 -12.28 -5.62
CA LEU A 39 1.18 -11.83 -5.97
C LEU A 39 1.56 -12.45 -7.31
N GLU A 40 1.33 -11.70 -8.38
CA GLU A 40 1.74 -12.05 -9.74
C GLU A 40 2.81 -11.08 -10.18
N SER A 41 4.03 -11.57 -10.36
CA SER A 41 5.18 -10.74 -10.68
C SER A 41 4.92 -9.86 -11.90
N ASP A 42 5.19 -8.56 -11.77
CA ASP A 42 5.06 -7.53 -12.83
C ASP A 42 3.65 -7.31 -13.35
N ARG A 43 2.62 -7.86 -12.70
CA ARG A 43 1.23 -7.73 -13.15
C ARG A 43 0.28 -7.27 -12.09
N ARG A 44 0.25 -7.96 -10.95
CA ARG A 44 -0.79 -7.74 -9.95
C ARG A 44 -0.29 -8.03 -8.55
N PHE A 45 -0.66 -7.14 -7.63
CA PHE A 45 -0.42 -7.32 -6.22
C PHE A 45 -1.67 -6.95 -5.46
N GLY A 46 -2.12 -7.83 -4.58
CA GLY A 46 -3.31 -7.59 -3.78
C GLY A 46 -3.10 -7.97 -2.34
N PHE A 47 -3.74 -7.23 -1.44
CA PHE A 47 -3.68 -7.51 -0.01
C PHE A 47 -4.91 -6.97 0.70
N ARG A 48 -5.16 -7.49 1.91
CA ARG A 48 -6.16 -6.97 2.84
C ARG A 48 -5.43 -6.41 4.04
N TRP A 49 -5.89 -5.30 4.54
CA TRP A 49 -5.34 -4.70 5.75
C TRP A 49 -6.42 -3.92 6.51
N PRO A 50 -6.21 -3.61 7.82
CA PRO A 50 -7.15 -2.76 8.53
C PRO A 50 -7.08 -1.34 7.98
N TRP A 51 -8.23 -0.71 7.80
CA TRP A 51 -8.24 0.67 7.30
C TRP A 51 -7.81 1.68 8.38
N LEU A 52 -7.94 1.28 9.67
CA LEU A 52 -7.33 2.01 10.80
C LEU A 52 -6.61 1.00 11.68
N PRO A 53 -5.43 1.34 12.25
CA PRO A 53 -4.73 0.44 13.15
C PRO A 53 -5.60 0.01 14.32
N GLY A 54 -5.60 -1.28 14.64
CA GLY A 54 -6.38 -1.84 15.73
C GLY A 54 -7.85 -2.09 15.44
N GLU A 55 -8.34 -1.71 14.27
CA GLU A 55 -9.73 -1.96 13.91
C GLU A 55 -9.93 -3.36 13.33
N THR A 56 -11.16 -3.87 13.48
CA THR A 56 -11.54 -5.15 12.87
C THR A 56 -11.97 -5.00 11.41
N TRP A 57 -12.25 -3.78 11.01
CA TRP A 57 -12.60 -3.46 9.64
C TRP A 57 -11.39 -3.50 8.74
N GLU A 58 -11.57 -4.09 7.58
CA GLU A 58 -10.49 -4.16 6.60
C GLU A 58 -10.97 -3.75 5.22
N THR A 59 -10.05 -3.29 4.39
CA THR A 59 -10.28 -3.08 2.97
C THR A 59 -9.34 -3.96 2.17
N THR A 60 -9.69 -4.17 0.91
CA THR A 60 -8.86 -4.91 -0.04
C THR A 60 -8.21 -3.92 -0.97
N VAL A 61 -6.89 -3.97 -1.06
CA VAL A 61 -6.12 -3.16 -2.00
C VAL A 61 -5.72 -4.02 -3.18
N SER A 62 -5.90 -3.51 -4.37
CA SER A 62 -5.48 -4.17 -5.60
C SER A 62 -4.65 -3.21 -6.43
N ILE A 63 -3.47 -3.66 -6.82
CA ILE A 63 -2.57 -2.92 -7.69
C ILE A 63 -2.42 -3.71 -8.97
N LEU A 64 -2.78 -3.09 -10.09
CA LEU A 64 -2.69 -3.70 -11.42
C LEU A 64 -1.67 -2.91 -12.25
N ILE A 65 -0.79 -3.62 -12.91
CA ILE A 65 0.28 -3.04 -13.74
C ILE A 65 0.05 -3.46 -15.18
N GLU A 66 -0.07 -2.48 -16.07
CA GLU A 66 -0.37 -2.72 -17.47
C GLU A 66 0.53 -1.86 -18.37
N PRO A 67 0.95 -2.37 -19.54
CA PRO A 67 1.62 -1.52 -20.51
C PRO A 67 0.65 -0.46 -21.06
N ALA A 68 1.14 0.76 -21.24
CA ALA A 68 0.35 1.87 -21.76
C ALA A 68 1.23 2.81 -22.59
N GLY A 69 1.07 2.77 -23.91
CA GLY A 69 1.93 3.57 -24.80
C GLY A 69 3.40 3.20 -24.64
N TYR A 70 4.23 4.19 -24.30
CA TYR A 70 5.66 4.00 -24.07
C TYR A 70 6.00 3.74 -22.59
N GLY A 71 5.00 3.63 -21.75
CA GLY A 71 5.20 3.50 -20.31
C GLY A 71 4.37 2.40 -19.72
N THR A 72 4.10 2.56 -18.43
CA THR A 72 3.35 1.61 -17.62
C THR A 72 2.24 2.34 -16.90
N LEU A 73 1.03 1.78 -16.94
CA LEU A 73 -0.09 2.27 -16.14
C LEU A 73 -0.20 1.42 -14.89
N LEU A 74 -0.19 2.07 -13.75
CA LEU A 74 -0.44 1.44 -12.46
C LEU A 74 -1.80 1.90 -11.97
N THR A 75 -2.68 0.94 -11.69
CA THR A 75 -4.01 1.22 -11.16
C THR A 75 -4.11 0.65 -9.76
N LEU A 76 -4.39 1.51 -8.79
CA LEU A 76 -4.57 1.10 -7.41
C LEU A 76 -6.00 1.34 -6.98
N THR A 77 -6.62 0.31 -6.41
CA THR A 77 -7.96 0.42 -5.80
C THR A 77 -7.87 -0.02 -4.35
N ASP A 78 -8.62 0.64 -3.48
CA ASP A 78 -8.70 0.32 -2.07
C ASP A 78 -10.16 0.44 -1.63
N GLY A 79 -10.70 -0.59 -1.04
CA GLY A 79 -12.08 -0.62 -0.60
C GLY A 79 -12.60 -2.03 -0.39
N PRO A 80 -13.92 -2.18 -0.23
CA PRO A 80 -14.91 -1.11 -0.12
C PRO A 80 -14.87 -0.41 1.24
N PHE A 81 -15.40 0.81 1.30
CA PHE A 81 -15.61 1.55 2.54
C PHE A 81 -17.11 1.58 2.83
N ASP A 82 -17.52 0.99 3.93
CA ASP A 82 -18.94 0.93 4.31
C ASP A 82 -19.37 2.24 4.96
N LEU A 83 -20.22 2.99 4.27
CA LEU A 83 -20.67 4.31 4.73
C LEU A 83 -21.51 4.25 6.02
N ARG A 84 -21.91 3.06 6.46
CA ARG A 84 -22.65 2.90 7.71
C ARG A 84 -21.73 2.86 8.93
N VAL A 85 -20.42 2.68 8.73
CA VAL A 85 -19.46 2.59 9.84
C VAL A 85 -19.10 3.98 10.34
N PRO A 86 -19.18 4.25 11.66
CA PRO A 86 -18.77 5.54 12.20
C PRO A 86 -17.29 5.84 11.87
N GLY A 87 -17.03 7.06 11.43
CA GLY A 87 -15.67 7.49 11.08
C GLY A 87 -15.20 7.08 9.70
N VAL A 88 -16.04 6.42 8.89
CA VAL A 88 -15.64 5.91 7.57
C VAL A 88 -15.23 7.03 6.61
N LEU A 89 -15.87 8.19 6.66
CA LEU A 89 -15.52 9.29 5.76
C LEU A 89 -14.12 9.83 6.04
N ASP A 90 -13.75 9.93 7.31
CA ASP A 90 -12.40 10.35 7.69
C ASP A 90 -11.37 9.32 7.24
N ALA A 91 -11.66 8.03 7.41
CA ALA A 91 -10.79 6.97 6.96
C ALA A 91 -10.64 6.95 5.45
N TYR A 92 -11.73 7.17 4.73
CA TYR A 92 -11.71 7.25 3.28
C TYR A 92 -10.83 8.41 2.80
N ALA A 93 -10.98 9.59 3.42
CA ALA A 93 -10.16 10.75 3.10
C ALA A 93 -8.68 10.50 3.39
N GLU A 94 -8.37 9.88 4.54
CA GLU A 94 -6.99 9.53 4.89
C GLU A 94 -6.40 8.51 3.91
N ALA A 95 -7.20 7.55 3.45
CA ALA A 95 -6.74 6.57 2.46
C ALA A 95 -6.40 7.24 1.13
N LEU A 96 -7.25 8.16 0.66
CA LEU A 96 -6.98 8.91 -0.57
C LEU A 96 -5.68 9.70 -0.46
N GLU A 97 -5.51 10.43 0.63
CA GLU A 97 -4.30 11.22 0.87
C GLU A 97 -3.08 10.33 0.98
N GLY A 98 -3.15 9.27 1.78
CA GLY A 98 -2.04 8.35 1.99
C GLY A 98 -1.60 7.65 0.72
N TRP A 99 -2.54 7.20 -0.10
CA TRP A 99 -2.19 6.57 -1.38
C TRP A 99 -1.65 7.56 -2.39
N GLY A 100 -2.16 8.79 -2.39
CA GLY A 100 -1.60 9.84 -3.22
C GLY A 100 -0.14 10.11 -2.89
N GLU A 101 0.20 10.20 -1.61
CA GLU A 101 1.57 10.36 -1.16
C GLU A 101 2.43 9.14 -1.51
N ALA A 102 1.95 7.93 -1.22
CA ALA A 102 2.69 6.70 -1.48
C ALA A 102 3.00 6.53 -2.96
N LEU A 103 2.05 6.82 -3.84
CA LEU A 103 2.26 6.74 -5.27
C LEU A 103 3.25 7.79 -5.77
N ALA A 104 3.25 9.00 -5.18
CA ALA A 104 4.24 10.01 -5.48
C ALA A 104 5.65 9.56 -5.04
N TRP A 105 5.75 8.93 -3.87
CA TRP A 105 7.02 8.37 -3.38
C TRP A 105 7.53 7.25 -4.30
N LEU A 106 6.63 6.37 -4.74
CA LEU A 106 6.97 5.32 -5.70
C LEU A 106 7.52 5.92 -7.00
N ARG A 107 6.84 6.93 -7.52
CA ARG A 107 7.28 7.62 -8.73
C ARG A 107 8.66 8.25 -8.54
N GLY A 108 8.91 8.86 -7.39
CA GLY A 108 10.22 9.42 -7.05
C GLY A 108 11.32 8.39 -7.13
N VAL A 109 11.10 7.19 -6.58
CA VAL A 109 12.08 6.11 -6.61
C VAL A 109 12.27 5.55 -8.02
N VAL A 110 11.16 5.27 -8.73
CA VAL A 110 11.20 4.61 -10.04
C VAL A 110 11.73 5.53 -11.13
N GLU A 111 11.26 6.78 -11.18
CA GLU A 111 11.61 7.70 -12.27
C GLU A 111 12.83 8.56 -11.97
N PHE A 112 13.10 8.85 -10.70
CA PHE A 112 14.13 9.82 -10.31
C PHE A 112 15.18 9.25 -9.36
N SER A 113 15.04 8.00 -8.94
CA SER A 113 15.94 7.35 -7.97
C SER A 113 16.06 8.16 -6.67
N SER A 114 14.98 8.83 -6.27
CA SER A 114 14.95 9.69 -5.11
C SER A 114 13.93 9.22 -4.08
N ASP A 115 14.32 9.21 -2.82
CA ASP A 115 13.40 8.90 -1.72
C ASP A 115 12.80 10.21 -1.23
N LEU A 116 11.51 10.40 -1.50
CA LEU A 116 10.79 11.63 -1.18
C LEU A 116 10.08 11.58 0.17
N ARG A 117 10.24 10.47 0.92
CA ARG A 117 9.56 10.33 2.22
C ARG A 117 10.10 11.32 3.25
N PRO A 118 9.28 11.66 4.27
CA PRO A 118 9.72 12.55 5.35
C PRO A 118 10.95 12.02 6.07
N ARG A 119 11.73 12.91 6.70
CA ARG A 119 12.99 12.55 7.36
C ARG A 119 12.82 11.56 8.51
N GLN A 120 11.66 11.54 9.17
CA GLN A 120 11.38 10.61 10.25
C GLN A 120 11.26 9.16 9.80
N TYR A 121 11.22 8.94 8.51
CA TYR A 121 11.34 7.59 7.97
C TYR A 121 12.76 7.05 8.22
#